data_5dc879fa53ba3cddc846e119357f1e89
#
_entry.id   5dc879fa53ba3cddc846e119357f1e89
#
_cell.length_a   1.000
_cell.length_b   1.000
_cell.length_c   1.000
_cell.angle_alpha   90.00
_cell.angle_beta   90.00
_cell.angle_gamma   90.00
#
_symmetry.space_group_name_H-M   'P 1'
#
loop_
_entity.id
_entity.type
_entity.pdbx_description
1 polymer ?
#
loop_
_entity_poly.entity_id
_entity_poly.type
_entity_poly.pdbx_seq_one_letter_code
_entity_poly.pdbx_strand_id
1 'polypeptide(L)'
;MIMVFYADFYPAEKPEEKIFFSEMEMNKNNFNNFVYNVPEISSIRDLCDGSCERFPKNTAFVFRDGDGVREVTYEEVYDDVKAFASYLHSLGLEGKKIAVMGRNCYEWALTYLTVCAGVGVIVPLDKDLSADDIRYLIDDSETAAVVFMEGSEEKLVEIGDGVIKLPASGMEKYIAEGKRLRSEGDRSYENHRVDPHALGILLYTSGTTGVSKGVMLSQNNICSNIVHVARRTAVYPYDRALSVLPLHHTYECMAGFLSFFYAGASIAYNNSLRQLQADFVLFKPTVFVAVPVLLEKLYSMIVKKYAKMKGGKTVLAVQRSLSKLVSKGEARRKIFATVNASLGGRLNRILCGAAALSPEAYHGYESFGYRVYVGYGLTETSPVCIMHHDGYRSADDIGYPLVGVNVKIVDPNSDGVGELAVKGPNVMLGYYKNPQATAEVIRDGWFYTGDLAKRLENGAYKIMGRIKSMIVLENGKKVFPEEIEYYLNENKFVSESFVFGKETDGATVVTASIIPDKEEIDEELKKSGELTDEERENRTKAIITSVVSEVNGKFAAYKAVKKIIIRKSDFIKTTTHKIKRLEEKNKEEE
;
A
#
# COMPACT_ATOMS: atom_id res chain seq x y z
N MET A 1 22.32 24.61 -18.97
CA MET A 1 20.95 24.18 -19.31
C MET A 1 20.30 23.22 -18.28
N ILE A 2 21.01 22.95 -17.15
CA ILE A 2 20.53 22.05 -16.06
C ILE A 2 20.01 22.83 -14.84
N MET A 3 20.36 24.12 -14.71
CA MET A 3 19.86 24.99 -13.61
C MET A 3 18.36 25.36 -13.75
N VAL A 4 17.74 25.21 -14.92
CA VAL A 4 16.34 25.58 -15.17
C VAL A 4 15.36 24.53 -14.65
N PHE A 5 15.80 23.27 -14.43
CA PHE A 5 14.94 22.21 -13.88
C PHE A 5 14.67 22.33 -12.38
N TYR A 6 15.45 23.10 -11.63
CA TYR A 6 15.36 23.21 -10.18
C TYR A 6 14.23 24.12 -9.69
N ALA A 7 13.99 25.23 -10.39
CA ALA A 7 12.96 26.19 -10.00
C ALA A 7 11.51 25.67 -10.20
N ASP A 8 11.35 24.58 -10.96
CA ASP A 8 10.03 24.00 -11.28
C ASP A 8 9.54 22.96 -10.25
N PHE A 9 10.42 22.53 -9.35
CA PHE A 9 10.11 21.50 -8.36
C PHE A 9 9.60 22.07 -7.02
N TYR A 10 9.91 23.34 -6.71
CA TYR A 10 9.56 23.94 -5.43
C TYR A 10 8.91 25.31 -5.60
N PRO A 11 7.75 25.59 -5.00
CA PRO A 11 7.37 26.96 -4.68
C PRO A 11 8.43 27.54 -3.76
N ALA A 12 8.69 28.84 -3.86
CA ALA A 12 9.75 29.54 -3.11
C ALA A 12 9.84 29.04 -1.66
N GLU A 13 11.03 28.55 -1.30
CA GLU A 13 11.32 27.95 0.00
C GLU A 13 10.89 28.87 1.15
N LYS A 14 10.00 28.38 2.00
CA LYS A 14 9.74 29.01 3.28
C LYS A 14 10.87 28.65 4.26
N PRO A 15 11.25 29.54 5.18
CA PRO A 15 12.35 29.29 6.14
C PRO A 15 12.23 27.99 6.91
N GLU A 16 10.99 27.52 7.17
CA GLU A 16 10.65 26.31 7.89
C GLU A 16 10.99 25.01 7.10
N GLU A 17 11.09 25.10 5.76
CA GLU A 17 11.45 23.97 4.89
C GLU A 17 12.92 23.58 4.97
N LYS A 18 13.79 24.56 5.26
CA LYS A 18 15.24 24.34 5.41
C LYS A 18 15.62 23.53 6.64
N ILE A 19 14.74 23.46 7.64
CA ILE A 19 15.02 22.78 8.90
C ILE A 19 14.91 21.26 8.75
N PHE A 20 14.02 20.75 7.86
CA PHE A 20 13.80 19.32 7.69
C PHE A 20 14.61 18.70 6.55
N PHE A 21 14.81 19.44 5.45
CA PHE A 21 15.57 18.99 4.28
C PHE A 21 16.74 19.94 4.04
N SER A 22 17.84 19.78 4.78
CA SER A 22 19.08 20.53 4.53
C SER A 22 19.87 19.89 3.41
N GLU A 23 20.10 20.67 2.35
CA GLU A 23 20.96 20.42 1.20
C GLU A 23 20.96 19.03 0.55
N MET A 24 20.63 19.03 -0.73
CA MET A 24 20.63 17.90 -1.63
C MET A 24 22.06 17.64 -2.14
N GLU A 25 22.69 16.54 -1.73
CA GLU A 25 23.90 16.05 -2.39
C GLU A 25 23.52 15.35 -3.70
N MET A 26 23.70 16.05 -4.82
CA MET A 26 23.63 15.46 -6.15
C MET A 26 25.00 15.06 -6.67
N ASN A 27 25.22 13.78 -6.82
CA ASN A 27 26.29 13.30 -7.68
C ASN A 27 25.77 13.27 -9.13
N LYS A 28 26.23 14.23 -9.94
CA LYS A 28 25.73 14.53 -11.30
C LYS A 28 25.82 13.39 -12.32
N ASN A 29 26.49 12.29 -11.97
CA ASN A 29 26.78 11.18 -12.89
C ASN A 29 26.09 9.88 -12.53
N ASN A 30 25.23 9.83 -11.48
CA ASN A 30 24.57 8.60 -11.09
C ASN A 30 23.19 8.89 -10.49
N PHE A 31 22.10 8.60 -11.24
CA PHE A 31 20.72 8.75 -10.79
C PHE A 31 20.41 7.93 -9.51
N ASN A 32 21.22 6.92 -9.19
CA ASN A 32 21.12 6.14 -7.97
C ASN A 32 21.42 6.93 -6.68
N ASN A 33 22.03 8.12 -6.78
CA ASN A 33 22.50 8.93 -5.65
C ASN A 33 21.63 10.17 -5.38
N PHE A 34 20.33 10.11 -5.73
CA PHE A 34 19.39 11.13 -5.30
C PHE A 34 19.01 10.89 -3.83
N VAL A 35 19.51 11.72 -2.92
CA VAL A 35 19.34 11.52 -1.47
C VAL A 35 19.09 12.85 -0.78
N TYR A 36 17.98 12.91 0.00
CA TYR A 36 17.75 13.98 0.96
C TYR A 36 18.46 13.70 2.27
N ASN A 37 18.97 14.73 2.93
CA ASN A 37 19.44 14.64 4.30
C ASN A 37 18.24 14.81 5.25
N VAL A 38 17.96 13.79 6.06
CA VAL A 38 16.81 13.76 6.97
C VAL A 38 17.25 13.24 8.34
N PRO A 39 16.57 13.63 9.44
CA PRO A 39 16.88 13.13 10.78
C PRO A 39 16.84 11.62 10.90
N GLU A 40 17.76 11.04 11.63
CA GLU A 40 17.73 9.61 11.96
C GLU A 40 16.75 9.36 13.11
N ILE A 41 16.02 8.25 13.03
CA ILE A 41 15.20 7.68 14.09
C ILE A 41 15.40 6.18 14.13
N SER A 42 15.40 5.59 15.30
CA SER A 42 15.57 4.14 15.50
C SER A 42 14.34 3.48 16.13
N SER A 43 13.48 4.27 16.77
CA SER A 43 12.27 3.81 17.45
C SER A 43 11.06 4.69 17.16
N ILE A 44 9.87 4.15 17.36
CA ILE A 44 8.62 4.94 17.31
C ILE A 44 8.58 5.96 18.47
N ARG A 45 9.33 5.72 19.54
CA ARG A 45 9.57 6.71 20.57
C ARG A 45 10.32 7.92 19.99
N ASP A 46 11.44 7.71 19.30
CA ASP A 46 12.22 8.79 18.67
C ASP A 46 11.36 9.56 17.64
N LEU A 47 10.55 8.82 16.88
CA LEU A 47 9.63 9.41 15.91
C LEU A 47 8.59 10.29 16.62
N CYS A 48 7.94 9.79 17.67
CA CYS A 48 6.88 10.48 18.38
C CYS A 48 7.42 11.73 19.09
N ASP A 49 8.43 11.56 19.94
CA ASP A 49 9.04 12.65 20.70
C ASP A 49 9.60 13.73 19.76
N GLY A 50 10.40 13.31 18.76
CA GLY A 50 11.06 14.24 17.85
C GLY A 50 10.11 14.98 16.90
N SER A 51 9.01 14.36 16.45
CA SER A 51 8.05 15.04 15.57
C SER A 51 7.16 16.00 16.37
N CYS A 52 6.71 15.59 17.56
CA CYS A 52 5.89 16.45 18.40
C CYS A 52 6.67 17.66 18.95
N GLU A 53 7.96 17.48 19.23
CA GLU A 53 8.84 18.59 19.65
C GLU A 53 9.08 19.58 18.50
N ARG A 54 9.33 19.07 17.28
CA ARG A 54 9.64 19.94 16.13
C ARG A 54 8.42 20.65 15.56
N PHE A 55 7.24 20.03 15.61
CA PHE A 55 6.03 20.53 14.95
C PHE A 55 4.81 20.65 15.87
N PRO A 56 4.93 21.15 17.11
CA PRO A 56 3.87 21.04 18.13
C PRO A 56 2.54 21.64 17.69
N LYS A 57 2.57 22.72 16.90
CA LYS A 57 1.36 23.44 16.46
C LYS A 57 0.82 23.00 15.10
N ASN A 58 1.53 22.10 14.39
CA ASN A 58 1.01 21.57 13.14
C ASN A 58 -0.17 20.63 13.42
N THR A 59 -1.08 20.55 12.46
CA THR A 59 -2.13 19.53 12.47
C THR A 59 -1.51 18.17 12.15
N ALA A 60 -1.68 17.18 13.04
CA ALA A 60 -1.26 15.80 12.82
C ALA A 60 -2.38 14.97 12.18
N PHE A 61 -3.60 15.06 12.73
CA PHE A 61 -4.73 14.27 12.25
C PHE A 61 -5.94 15.14 11.92
N VAL A 62 -6.69 14.71 10.89
CA VAL A 62 -7.89 15.38 10.41
C VAL A 62 -8.97 14.33 10.14
N PHE A 63 -10.16 14.51 10.68
CA PHE A 63 -11.25 13.55 10.48
C PHE A 63 -12.62 14.24 10.62
N ARG A 64 -13.68 13.58 10.15
CA ARG A 64 -15.05 14.03 10.33
C ARG A 64 -15.46 13.91 11.79
N ASP A 65 -16.12 14.95 12.29
CA ASP A 65 -16.74 14.99 13.61
C ASP A 65 -18.13 15.60 13.49
N GLY A 66 -19.16 14.75 13.54
CA GLY A 66 -20.52 15.13 13.20
C GLY A 66 -20.60 15.74 11.78
N ASP A 67 -21.15 16.92 11.65
CA ASP A 67 -21.22 17.68 10.40
C ASP A 67 -19.94 18.49 10.11
N GLY A 68 -18.97 18.49 11.03
CA GLY A 68 -17.72 19.25 10.97
C GLY A 68 -16.49 18.42 10.65
N VAL A 69 -15.36 19.08 10.87
CA VAL A 69 -14.01 18.48 10.78
C VAL A 69 -13.28 18.79 12.07
N ARG A 70 -12.74 17.77 12.70
CA ARG A 70 -11.84 17.90 13.84
C ARG A 70 -10.39 17.80 13.35
N GLU A 71 -9.56 18.69 13.84
CA GLU A 71 -8.12 18.66 13.68
C GLU A 71 -7.47 18.44 15.04
N VAL A 72 -6.44 17.60 15.10
CA VAL A 72 -5.65 17.31 16.30
C VAL A 72 -4.21 17.68 16.01
N THR A 73 -3.63 18.52 16.86
CA THR A 73 -2.24 18.98 16.71
C THR A 73 -1.23 17.93 17.22
N TYR A 74 0.03 18.06 16.82
CA TYR A 74 1.11 17.20 17.33
C TYR A 74 1.29 17.29 18.85
N GLU A 75 1.09 18.49 19.42
CA GLU A 75 1.15 18.71 20.88
C GLU A 75 0.03 17.93 21.60
N GLU A 76 -1.21 17.99 21.07
CA GLU A 76 -2.35 17.22 21.62
C GLU A 76 -2.10 15.72 21.49
N VAL A 77 -1.59 15.23 20.34
CA VAL A 77 -1.21 13.82 20.17
C VAL A 77 -0.18 13.40 21.22
N TYR A 78 0.83 14.22 21.44
CA TYR A 78 1.88 13.89 22.41
C TYR A 78 1.38 13.78 23.84
N ASP A 79 0.47 14.67 24.23
CA ASP A 79 -0.17 14.63 25.54
C ASP A 79 -1.08 13.41 25.68
N ASP A 80 -1.82 13.08 24.64
CA ASP A 80 -2.71 11.92 24.63
C ASP A 80 -1.93 10.60 24.62
N VAL A 81 -0.81 10.50 23.88
CA VAL A 81 0.10 9.34 23.90
C VAL A 81 0.63 9.09 25.33
N LYS A 82 1.15 10.12 25.98
CA LYS A 82 1.68 10.00 27.36
C LYS A 82 0.60 9.61 28.36
N ALA A 83 -0.57 10.22 28.25
CA ALA A 83 -1.69 9.94 29.14
C ALA A 83 -2.20 8.50 28.93
N PHE A 84 -2.41 8.09 27.68
CA PHE A 84 -2.88 6.74 27.39
C PHE A 84 -1.86 5.67 27.78
N ALA A 85 -0.54 5.95 27.63
CA ALA A 85 0.51 5.07 28.14
C ALA A 85 0.40 4.89 29.66
N SER A 86 0.26 5.99 30.43
CA SER A 86 0.06 5.93 31.88
C SER A 86 -1.16 5.09 32.27
N TYR A 87 -2.26 5.21 31.53
CA TYR A 87 -3.45 4.38 31.75
C TYR A 87 -3.17 2.89 31.48
N LEU A 88 -2.51 2.56 30.35
CA LEU A 88 -2.19 1.17 30.02
C LEU A 88 -1.21 0.55 31.04
N HIS A 89 -0.24 1.32 31.53
CA HIS A 89 0.63 0.88 32.62
C HIS A 89 -0.13 0.58 33.92
N SER A 90 -1.14 1.40 34.26
CA SER A 90 -1.99 1.16 35.45
C SER A 90 -2.79 -0.13 35.38
N LEU A 91 -3.02 -0.65 34.14
CA LEU A 91 -3.62 -1.97 33.92
C LEU A 91 -2.60 -3.13 33.94
N GLY A 92 -1.31 -2.88 34.20
CA GLY A 92 -0.26 -3.89 34.21
C GLY A 92 0.16 -4.37 32.81
N LEU A 93 -0.01 -3.56 31.79
CA LEU A 93 0.25 -3.91 30.39
C LEU A 93 1.67 -3.59 29.90
N GLU A 94 2.58 -3.16 30.78
CA GLU A 94 3.98 -2.93 30.43
C GLU A 94 4.64 -4.18 29.87
N GLY A 95 5.31 -4.04 28.73
CA GLY A 95 5.99 -5.13 28.03
C GLY A 95 5.07 -6.17 27.39
N LYS A 96 3.74 -5.97 27.46
CA LYS A 96 2.77 -6.90 26.89
C LYS A 96 2.51 -6.64 25.43
N LYS A 97 1.95 -7.65 24.75
CA LYS A 97 1.41 -7.52 23.40
C LYS A 97 -0.03 -6.98 23.48
N ILE A 98 -0.28 -5.90 22.77
CA ILE A 98 -1.58 -5.21 22.74
C ILE A 98 -2.06 -5.17 21.30
N ALA A 99 -3.23 -5.77 21.04
CA ALA A 99 -3.84 -5.73 19.72
C ALA A 99 -4.58 -4.40 19.48
N VAL A 100 -4.63 -3.97 18.23
CA VAL A 100 -5.49 -2.88 17.76
C VAL A 100 -6.28 -3.36 16.54
N MET A 101 -7.62 -3.17 16.56
CA MET A 101 -8.50 -3.69 15.51
C MET A 101 -9.61 -2.69 15.19
N GLY A 102 -9.80 -2.40 13.90
CA GLY A 102 -10.90 -1.55 13.46
C GLY A 102 -10.61 -0.73 12.21
N ARG A 103 -11.49 0.26 11.96
CA ARG A 103 -11.32 1.21 10.86
C ARG A 103 -10.18 2.21 11.14
N ASN A 104 -9.70 2.86 10.09
CA ASN A 104 -8.76 3.97 10.23
C ASN A 104 -9.43 5.12 10.98
N CYS A 105 -8.84 5.54 12.10
CA CYS A 105 -9.29 6.65 12.92
C CYS A 105 -8.16 7.13 13.84
N TYR A 106 -8.39 8.22 14.54
CA TYR A 106 -7.43 8.79 15.49
C TYR A 106 -7.08 7.80 16.60
N GLU A 107 -8.07 7.12 17.17
CA GLU A 107 -7.91 6.17 18.27
C GLU A 107 -7.04 4.96 17.88
N TRP A 108 -7.12 4.53 16.60
CA TRP A 108 -6.24 3.49 16.07
C TRP A 108 -4.78 3.96 16.03
N ALA A 109 -4.54 5.15 15.46
CA ALA A 109 -3.21 5.72 15.36
C ALA A 109 -2.62 6.05 16.74
N LEU A 110 -3.43 6.62 17.63
CA LEU A 110 -3.04 6.89 19.00
C LEU A 110 -2.63 5.61 19.73
N THR A 111 -3.40 4.51 19.57
CA THR A 111 -3.08 3.22 20.17
C THR A 111 -1.73 2.70 19.64
N TYR A 112 -1.51 2.76 18.32
CA TYR A 112 -0.26 2.31 17.71
C TYR A 112 0.94 3.10 18.25
N LEU A 113 0.86 4.43 18.23
CA LEU A 113 1.93 5.30 18.75
C LEU A 113 2.18 5.03 20.24
N THR A 114 1.12 4.98 21.05
CA THR A 114 1.21 4.78 22.50
C THR A 114 1.88 3.46 22.85
N VAL A 115 1.42 2.37 22.24
CA VAL A 115 1.95 1.02 22.55
C VAL A 115 3.41 0.93 22.15
N CYS A 116 3.77 1.33 20.93
CA CYS A 116 5.15 1.26 20.45
C CYS A 116 6.08 2.23 21.17
N ALA A 117 5.62 3.46 21.47
CA ALA A 117 6.48 4.45 22.09
C ALA A 117 6.62 4.27 23.61
N GLY A 118 5.66 3.65 24.29
CA GLY A 118 5.65 3.73 25.74
C GLY A 118 5.14 2.53 26.52
N VAL A 119 4.77 1.41 25.88
CA VAL A 119 4.12 0.31 26.61
C VAL A 119 4.67 -1.06 26.27
N GLY A 120 4.72 -1.45 24.96
CA GLY A 120 5.10 -2.82 24.62
C GLY A 120 5.05 -3.12 23.12
N VAL A 121 4.46 -4.24 22.74
CA VAL A 121 4.40 -4.74 21.36
C VAL A 121 3.00 -4.54 20.80
N ILE A 122 2.91 -3.88 19.64
CA ILE A 122 1.62 -3.71 18.93
C ILE A 122 1.32 -4.90 18.02
N VAL A 123 0.06 -5.35 18.01
CA VAL A 123 -0.46 -6.41 17.14
C VAL A 123 -1.65 -5.87 16.34
N PRO A 124 -1.41 -5.25 15.18
CA PRO A 124 -2.47 -4.80 14.30
C PRO A 124 -3.26 -5.98 13.72
N LEU A 125 -4.58 -6.01 13.93
CA LEU A 125 -5.47 -7.05 13.45
C LEU A 125 -6.40 -6.51 12.37
N ASP A 126 -6.64 -7.35 11.35
CA ASP A 126 -7.60 -7.06 10.30
C ASP A 126 -9.04 -7.21 10.82
N LYS A 127 -9.80 -6.13 10.76
CA LYS A 127 -11.21 -6.10 11.19
C LYS A 127 -12.14 -6.98 10.35
N ASP A 128 -11.72 -7.34 9.13
CA ASP A 128 -12.55 -8.10 8.18
C ASP A 128 -12.37 -9.62 8.30
N LEU A 129 -11.44 -10.08 9.16
CA LEU A 129 -11.29 -11.50 9.51
C LEU A 129 -12.52 -12.04 10.25
N SER A 130 -12.70 -13.37 10.20
CA SER A 130 -13.72 -14.07 10.98
C SER A 130 -13.44 -13.99 12.50
N ALA A 131 -14.45 -14.22 13.34
CA ALA A 131 -14.27 -14.28 14.79
C ALA A 131 -13.28 -15.39 15.19
N ASP A 132 -13.33 -16.54 14.51
CA ASP A 132 -12.41 -17.66 14.76
C ASP A 132 -10.96 -17.31 14.40
N ASP A 133 -10.74 -16.63 13.27
CA ASP A 133 -9.40 -16.17 12.89
C ASP A 133 -8.87 -15.15 13.91
N ILE A 134 -9.70 -14.19 14.32
CA ILE A 134 -9.30 -13.18 15.31
C ILE A 134 -8.94 -13.85 16.64
N ARG A 135 -9.76 -14.82 17.12
CA ARG A 135 -9.47 -15.58 18.32
C ARG A 135 -8.12 -16.31 18.19
N TYR A 136 -7.92 -17.02 17.07
CA TYR A 136 -6.66 -17.71 16.80
C TYR A 136 -5.46 -16.75 16.85
N LEU A 137 -5.56 -15.56 16.23
CA LEU A 137 -4.45 -14.60 16.21
C LEU A 137 -4.17 -13.99 17.59
N ILE A 138 -5.19 -13.75 18.41
CA ILE A 138 -5.06 -13.26 19.78
C ILE A 138 -4.37 -14.31 20.66
N ASP A 139 -4.78 -15.57 20.53
CA ASP A 139 -4.19 -16.69 21.29
C ASP A 139 -2.76 -16.97 20.83
N ASP A 140 -2.51 -17.06 19.52
CA ASP A 140 -1.16 -17.30 18.98
C ASP A 140 -0.19 -16.17 19.35
N SER A 141 -0.63 -14.92 19.24
CA SER A 141 0.19 -13.76 19.62
C SER A 141 0.37 -13.61 21.12
N GLU A 142 -0.41 -14.31 21.97
CA GLU A 142 -0.44 -14.11 23.42
C GLU A 142 -0.78 -12.64 23.80
N THR A 143 -1.74 -12.07 23.09
CA THR A 143 -2.20 -10.70 23.30
C THR A 143 -2.85 -10.55 24.68
N ALA A 144 -2.40 -9.56 25.46
CA ALA A 144 -2.92 -9.29 26.82
C ALA A 144 -4.10 -8.31 26.82
N ALA A 145 -4.19 -7.44 25.82
CA ALA A 145 -5.30 -6.48 25.69
C ALA A 145 -5.61 -6.22 24.21
N VAL A 146 -6.85 -5.87 23.92
CA VAL A 146 -7.28 -5.45 22.58
C VAL A 146 -8.00 -4.11 22.64
N VAL A 147 -7.50 -3.12 21.91
CA VAL A 147 -8.20 -1.86 21.63
C VAL A 147 -8.96 -2.02 20.33
N PHE A 148 -10.27 -1.85 20.35
CA PHE A 148 -11.10 -2.13 19.20
C PHE A 148 -12.10 -1.01 18.92
N MET A 149 -12.32 -0.75 17.62
CA MET A 149 -13.25 0.25 17.11
C MET A 149 -14.65 -0.33 16.99
N GLU A 150 -15.63 0.54 17.00
CA GLU A 150 -17.04 0.21 16.82
C GLU A 150 -17.29 -0.72 15.63
N GLY A 151 -18.18 -1.70 15.83
CA GLY A 151 -18.51 -2.74 14.84
C GLY A 151 -17.59 -3.96 14.89
N SER A 152 -16.70 -4.04 15.88
CA SER A 152 -15.81 -5.20 16.10
C SER A 152 -16.18 -6.03 17.33
N GLU A 153 -17.16 -5.58 18.11
CA GLU A 153 -17.55 -6.16 19.42
C GLU A 153 -17.94 -7.62 19.32
N GLU A 154 -18.78 -7.96 18.33
CA GLU A 154 -19.30 -9.33 18.15
C GLU A 154 -18.18 -10.35 17.92
N LYS A 155 -17.09 -9.94 17.28
CA LYS A 155 -15.94 -10.79 17.00
C LYS A 155 -15.08 -11.09 18.22
N LEU A 156 -15.26 -10.31 19.29
CA LEU A 156 -14.50 -10.43 20.54
C LEU A 156 -15.28 -11.12 21.66
N VAL A 157 -16.52 -11.56 21.41
CA VAL A 157 -17.38 -12.16 22.45
C VAL A 157 -16.75 -13.44 23.01
N GLU A 158 -16.20 -14.29 22.15
CA GLU A 158 -15.64 -15.59 22.53
C GLU A 158 -14.18 -15.54 23.01
N ILE A 159 -13.59 -14.32 23.07
CA ILE A 159 -12.24 -14.16 23.60
C ILE A 159 -12.28 -14.25 25.12
N GLY A 160 -11.43 -15.08 25.70
CA GLY A 160 -11.39 -15.39 27.12
C GLY A 160 -11.20 -14.15 28.01
N ASP A 161 -11.65 -14.26 29.27
CA ASP A 161 -11.62 -13.18 30.27
C ASP A 161 -10.20 -12.71 30.65
N GLY A 162 -9.17 -13.47 30.24
CA GLY A 162 -7.76 -13.10 30.45
C GLY A 162 -7.25 -11.97 29.55
N VAL A 163 -8.02 -11.57 28.52
CA VAL A 163 -7.67 -10.50 27.59
C VAL A 163 -8.50 -9.24 27.93
N ILE A 164 -7.84 -8.14 28.24
CA ILE A 164 -8.49 -6.88 28.54
C ILE A 164 -9.07 -6.28 27.25
N LYS A 165 -10.37 -6.03 27.22
CA LYS A 165 -11.10 -5.47 26.08
C LYS A 165 -11.32 -3.97 26.29
N LEU A 166 -10.73 -3.14 25.45
CA LEU A 166 -10.76 -1.67 25.53
C LEU A 166 -11.48 -1.09 24.31
N PRO A 167 -12.81 -0.83 24.37
CA PRO A 167 -13.51 -0.17 23.28
C PRO A 167 -12.99 1.26 23.05
N ALA A 168 -12.72 1.61 21.80
CA ALA A 168 -12.21 2.94 21.43
C ALA A 168 -13.18 4.07 21.78
N SER A 169 -14.48 3.80 21.92
CA SER A 169 -15.46 4.74 22.45
C SER A 169 -15.18 5.20 23.90
N GLY A 170 -14.33 4.45 24.62
CA GLY A 170 -13.84 4.82 25.94
C GLY A 170 -12.57 5.67 25.94
N MET A 171 -11.98 5.98 24.79
CA MET A 171 -10.65 6.59 24.68
C MET A 171 -10.52 7.90 25.47
N GLU A 172 -11.52 8.76 25.40
CA GLU A 172 -11.51 10.03 26.17
C GLU A 172 -11.40 9.78 27.68
N LYS A 173 -12.08 8.74 28.19
CA LYS A 173 -12.01 8.35 29.61
C LYS A 173 -10.62 7.78 29.97
N TYR A 174 -10.03 6.98 29.08
CA TYR A 174 -8.69 6.42 29.30
C TYR A 174 -7.64 7.52 29.34
N ILE A 175 -7.72 8.49 28.42
CA ILE A 175 -6.84 9.67 28.38
C ILE A 175 -7.05 10.53 29.64
N ALA A 176 -8.30 10.80 30.03
CA ALA A 176 -8.59 11.58 31.23
C ALA A 176 -8.01 10.93 32.52
N GLU A 177 -8.17 9.61 32.64
CA GLU A 177 -7.60 8.87 33.79
C GLU A 177 -6.06 8.89 33.74
N GLY A 178 -5.46 8.71 32.54
CA GLY A 178 -4.02 8.84 32.38
C GLY A 178 -3.49 10.22 32.72
N LYS A 179 -4.18 11.30 32.32
CA LYS A 179 -3.86 12.68 32.72
C LYS A 179 -3.94 12.86 34.22
N ARG A 180 -4.93 12.26 34.88
CA ARG A 180 -5.05 12.26 36.37
C ARG A 180 -3.84 11.57 37.01
N LEU A 181 -3.50 10.34 36.57
CA LEU A 181 -2.34 9.61 37.09
C LEU A 181 -1.04 10.41 36.92
N ARG A 182 -0.84 11.04 35.79
CA ARG A 182 0.33 11.88 35.53
C ARG A 182 0.38 13.11 36.43
N SER A 183 -0.76 13.73 36.74
CA SER A 183 -0.84 14.84 37.68
C SER A 183 -0.50 14.41 39.11
N GLU A 184 -0.69 13.15 39.44
CA GLU A 184 -0.33 12.53 40.73
C GLU A 184 1.13 12.01 40.75
N GLY A 185 1.89 12.22 39.69
CA GLY A 185 3.32 11.93 39.65
C GLY A 185 3.71 10.71 38.83
N ASP A 186 2.77 10.05 38.11
CA ASP A 186 3.13 8.97 37.21
C ASP A 186 4.08 9.45 36.09
N ARG A 187 5.13 8.66 35.82
CA ARG A 187 6.15 8.88 34.78
C ARG A 187 6.47 7.58 34.07
N SER A 188 5.50 6.71 33.96
CA SER A 188 5.67 5.38 33.33
C SER A 188 6.12 5.50 31.87
N TYR A 189 5.54 6.45 31.12
CA TYR A 189 5.95 6.70 29.74
C TYR A 189 7.44 7.10 29.64
N GLU A 190 7.89 8.06 30.45
CA GLU A 190 9.29 8.53 30.43
C GLU A 190 10.27 7.46 30.92
N ASN A 191 9.85 6.63 31.86
CA ASN A 191 10.67 5.57 32.47
C ASN A 191 10.74 4.32 31.58
N HIS A 192 9.75 4.09 30.71
CA HIS A 192 9.74 2.93 29.83
C HIS A 192 10.91 2.99 28.84
N ARG A 193 11.68 1.92 28.78
CA ARG A 193 12.83 1.80 27.85
C ARG A 193 12.42 1.01 26.63
N VAL A 194 12.58 1.62 25.47
CA VAL A 194 12.37 0.97 24.18
C VAL A 194 13.69 0.40 23.66
N ASP A 195 13.74 -0.91 23.43
CA ASP A 195 14.81 -1.52 22.63
C ASP A 195 14.38 -1.50 21.16
N PRO A 196 15.01 -0.68 20.32
CA PRO A 196 14.60 -0.54 18.92
C PRO A 196 14.83 -1.80 18.08
N HIS A 197 15.66 -2.74 18.55
CA HIS A 197 15.99 -3.98 17.85
C HIS A 197 15.20 -5.19 18.33
N ALA A 198 14.51 -5.09 19.45
CA ALA A 198 13.59 -6.14 19.93
C ALA A 198 12.29 -6.17 19.12
N LEU A 199 11.47 -7.21 19.31
CA LEU A 199 10.13 -7.27 18.75
C LEU A 199 9.31 -6.08 19.23
N GLY A 200 8.85 -5.25 18.29
CA GLY A 200 8.00 -4.09 18.57
C GLY A 200 6.64 -4.18 17.88
N ILE A 201 6.58 -4.84 16.73
CA ILE A 201 5.38 -4.96 15.91
C ILE A 201 5.23 -6.41 15.44
N LEU A 202 4.08 -7.01 15.69
CA LEU A 202 3.75 -8.36 15.22
C LEU A 202 2.58 -8.29 14.24
N LEU A 203 2.85 -8.56 12.97
CA LEU A 203 1.89 -8.46 11.88
C LEU A 203 1.58 -9.83 11.28
N TYR A 204 0.31 -10.17 11.19
CA TYR A 204 -0.10 -11.42 10.56
C TYR A 204 -0.40 -11.22 9.07
N THR A 205 0.18 -12.08 8.24
CA THR A 205 -0.05 -12.10 6.80
C THR A 205 -0.74 -13.41 6.41
N SER A 206 -1.69 -13.34 5.49
CA SER A 206 -2.28 -14.54 4.89
C SER A 206 -1.19 -15.29 4.10
N GLY A 207 -0.65 -16.32 4.71
CA GLY A 207 0.34 -17.19 4.07
C GLY A 207 -0.22 -17.85 2.80
N THR A 208 0.64 -18.10 1.82
CA THR A 208 0.28 -18.87 0.62
C THR A 208 -0.12 -20.32 0.92
N THR A 209 0.05 -20.77 2.17
CA THR A 209 -0.30 -22.12 2.68
C THR A 209 -1.63 -22.15 3.43
N GLY A 210 -2.41 -21.03 3.45
CA GLY A 210 -3.69 -20.95 4.14
C GLY A 210 -3.60 -20.60 5.63
N VAL A 211 -2.47 -20.83 6.29
CA VAL A 211 -2.27 -20.44 7.70
C VAL A 211 -1.56 -19.09 7.77
N SER A 212 -2.12 -18.16 8.53
CA SER A 212 -1.52 -16.84 8.76
C SER A 212 -0.16 -16.96 9.46
N LYS A 213 0.85 -16.24 8.95
CA LYS A 213 2.18 -16.17 9.56
C LYS A 213 2.39 -14.84 10.24
N GLY A 214 2.83 -14.87 11.51
CA GLY A 214 3.21 -13.68 12.25
C GLY A 214 4.58 -13.16 11.81
N VAL A 215 4.64 -12.02 11.16
CA VAL A 215 5.90 -11.33 10.79
C VAL A 215 6.36 -10.50 11.96
N MET A 216 7.55 -10.78 12.48
CA MET A 216 8.16 -10.06 13.60
C MET A 216 8.98 -8.88 13.09
N LEU A 217 8.57 -7.65 13.41
CA LEU A 217 9.31 -6.45 13.09
C LEU A 217 9.83 -5.79 14.37
N SER A 218 11.07 -5.33 14.32
CA SER A 218 11.58 -4.40 15.32
C SER A 218 11.13 -2.96 14.97
N GLN A 219 11.19 -2.07 15.96
CA GLN A 219 10.91 -0.66 15.68
C GLN A 219 11.96 -0.07 14.73
N ASN A 220 13.21 -0.51 14.83
CA ASN A 220 14.27 -0.10 13.91
C ASN A 220 14.00 -0.54 12.46
N ASN A 221 13.34 -1.69 12.22
CA ASN A 221 12.97 -2.08 10.86
C ASN A 221 12.04 -1.05 10.21
N ILE A 222 10.98 -0.62 10.91
CA ILE A 222 10.04 0.39 10.43
C ILE A 222 10.70 1.77 10.34
N CYS A 223 11.41 2.21 11.37
CA CYS A 223 12.02 3.54 11.42
C CYS A 223 13.10 3.71 10.35
N SER A 224 13.98 2.71 10.14
CA SER A 224 14.94 2.75 9.04
C SER A 224 14.24 2.84 7.68
N ASN A 225 13.09 2.18 7.50
CA ASN A 225 12.33 2.26 6.26
C ASN A 225 11.74 3.65 6.04
N ILE A 226 11.17 4.29 7.08
CA ILE A 226 10.68 5.68 7.05
C ILE A 226 11.82 6.63 6.62
N VAL A 227 12.98 6.55 7.26
CA VAL A 227 14.15 7.38 6.96
C VAL A 227 14.63 7.16 5.52
N HIS A 228 14.74 5.91 5.09
CA HIS A 228 15.21 5.56 3.75
C HIS A 228 14.24 5.99 2.64
N VAL A 229 12.93 5.92 2.88
CA VAL A 229 11.89 6.46 1.97
C VAL A 229 11.97 7.99 1.92
N ALA A 230 12.08 8.66 3.08
CA ALA A 230 12.21 10.10 3.17
C ALA A 230 13.48 10.63 2.44
N ARG A 231 14.55 9.83 2.43
CA ARG A 231 15.76 10.13 1.64
C ARG A 231 15.54 10.08 0.12
N ARG A 232 14.48 9.43 -0.37
CA ARG A 232 14.16 9.27 -1.79
C ARG A 232 13.05 10.18 -2.27
N THR A 233 12.10 10.50 -1.41
CA THR A 233 10.90 11.28 -1.74
C THR A 233 10.55 12.17 -0.57
N ALA A 234 10.58 13.49 -0.79
CA ALA A 234 10.29 14.45 0.26
C ALA A 234 8.79 14.49 0.62
N VAL A 235 8.49 14.47 1.91
CA VAL A 235 7.18 14.83 2.47
C VAL A 235 7.40 16.07 3.33
N TYR A 236 6.58 17.10 3.13
CA TYR A 236 6.74 18.39 3.78
C TYR A 236 5.70 18.62 4.87
N PRO A 237 5.98 19.48 5.88
CA PRO A 237 5.05 19.78 6.97
C PRO A 237 3.69 20.34 6.52
N TYR A 238 3.61 20.93 5.33
CA TYR A 238 2.35 21.42 4.73
C TYR A 238 1.60 20.36 3.92
N ASP A 239 2.16 19.17 3.76
CA ASP A 239 1.50 18.07 3.07
C ASP A 239 0.35 17.48 3.89
N ARG A 240 -0.57 16.88 3.18
CA ARG A 240 -1.69 16.13 3.76
C ARG A 240 -1.89 14.84 3.01
N ALA A 241 -1.79 13.70 3.70
CA ALA A 241 -2.20 12.42 3.18
C ALA A 241 -3.71 12.23 3.31
N LEU A 242 -4.32 11.50 2.37
CA LEU A 242 -5.64 10.90 2.56
C LEU A 242 -5.45 9.41 2.81
N SER A 243 -5.68 8.98 4.05
CA SER A 243 -5.56 7.59 4.49
C SER A 243 -6.82 6.81 4.12
N VAL A 244 -6.66 5.86 3.21
CA VAL A 244 -7.76 5.08 2.61
C VAL A 244 -7.55 3.58 2.76
N LEU A 245 -6.29 3.14 2.67
CA LEU A 245 -5.93 1.74 2.82
C LEU A 245 -5.95 1.36 4.30
N PRO A 246 -6.20 0.08 4.64
CA PRO A 246 -6.27 -0.32 6.04
C PRO A 246 -4.93 -0.13 6.78
N LEU A 247 -4.95 0.54 7.94
CA LEU A 247 -3.76 0.84 8.76
C LEU A 247 -3.07 -0.41 9.33
N HIS A 248 -3.78 -1.54 9.45
CA HIS A 248 -3.15 -2.80 9.87
C HIS A 248 -2.18 -3.37 8.82
N HIS A 249 -2.21 -2.88 7.58
CA HIS A 249 -1.21 -3.22 6.57
C HIS A 249 0.01 -2.32 6.65
N THR A 250 1.20 -2.92 6.62
CA THR A 250 2.49 -2.22 6.71
C THR A 250 2.61 -1.06 5.72
N TYR A 251 2.05 -1.20 4.51
CA TYR A 251 2.16 -0.17 3.47
C TYR A 251 1.44 1.12 3.88
N GLU A 252 0.18 1.04 4.30
CA GLU A 252 -0.54 2.23 4.77
C GLU A 252 0.04 2.75 6.08
N CYS A 253 0.33 1.85 7.03
CA CYS A 253 0.89 2.23 8.32
C CYS A 253 2.19 3.01 8.18
N MET A 254 3.11 2.53 7.34
CA MET A 254 4.39 3.21 7.12
C MET A 254 4.26 4.39 6.15
N ALA A 255 3.74 4.20 4.94
CA ALA A 255 3.77 5.20 3.87
C ALA A 255 2.65 6.25 3.99
N GLY A 256 1.46 5.89 4.52
CA GLY A 256 0.31 6.78 4.66
C GLY A 256 0.22 7.45 6.03
N PHE A 257 0.77 6.82 7.07
CA PHE A 257 0.69 7.33 8.43
C PHE A 257 2.06 7.74 8.98
N LEU A 258 2.96 6.80 9.30
CA LEU A 258 4.18 7.10 10.05
C LEU A 258 5.15 8.03 9.30
N SER A 259 5.25 7.93 7.96
CA SER A 259 6.10 8.82 7.16
C SER A 259 5.60 10.26 7.16
N PHE A 260 4.28 10.47 7.16
CA PHE A 260 3.68 11.81 7.26
C PHE A 260 3.83 12.37 8.67
N PHE A 261 3.63 11.54 9.68
CA PHE A 261 3.84 11.93 11.07
C PHE A 261 5.31 12.31 11.33
N TYR A 262 6.26 11.54 10.80
CA TYR A 262 7.69 11.86 10.85
C TYR A 262 8.03 13.23 10.23
N ALA A 263 7.37 13.59 9.15
CA ALA A 263 7.59 14.83 8.41
C ALA A 263 6.86 16.06 8.99
N GLY A 264 6.09 15.93 10.06
CA GLY A 264 5.28 17.03 10.60
C GLY A 264 4.05 17.36 9.76
N ALA A 265 3.66 16.47 8.83
CA ALA A 265 2.54 16.60 7.90
C ALA A 265 1.24 16.05 8.48
N SER A 266 0.10 16.37 7.86
CA SER A 266 -1.20 15.93 8.35
C SER A 266 -1.72 14.66 7.66
N ILE A 267 -2.46 13.84 8.41
CA ILE A 267 -3.12 12.63 7.93
C ILE A 267 -4.63 12.83 8.06
N ALA A 268 -5.35 12.77 6.94
CA ALA A 268 -6.80 12.83 6.91
C ALA A 268 -7.38 11.42 6.76
N TYR A 269 -8.34 11.04 7.60
CA TYR A 269 -8.96 9.73 7.53
C TYR A 269 -10.19 9.73 6.63
N ASN A 270 -10.17 8.87 5.61
CA ASN A 270 -11.33 8.59 4.78
C ASN A 270 -12.36 7.78 5.58
N ASN A 271 -13.62 8.19 5.53
CA ASN A 271 -14.68 7.51 6.25
C ASN A 271 -15.11 6.19 5.56
N SER A 272 -15.17 6.20 4.23
CA SER A 272 -15.46 5.02 3.41
C SER A 272 -15.10 5.24 1.95
N LEU A 273 -14.85 4.15 1.20
CA LEU A 273 -14.59 4.24 -0.25
C LEU A 273 -15.75 4.88 -1.03
N ARG A 274 -17.00 4.78 -0.53
CA ARG A 274 -18.17 5.43 -1.14
C ARG A 274 -18.11 6.95 -1.02
N GLN A 275 -17.45 7.47 0.02
CA GLN A 275 -17.30 8.90 0.28
C GLN A 275 -15.97 9.46 -0.23
N LEU A 276 -15.13 8.65 -0.85
CA LEU A 276 -13.78 9.01 -1.25
C LEU A 276 -13.71 10.33 -2.03
N GLN A 277 -14.60 10.55 -3.00
CA GLN A 277 -14.64 11.81 -3.78
C GLN A 277 -15.02 13.00 -2.91
N ALA A 278 -15.99 12.85 -2.00
CA ALA A 278 -16.37 13.90 -1.07
C ALA A 278 -15.22 14.23 -0.10
N ASP A 279 -14.49 13.22 0.34
CA ASP A 279 -13.35 13.37 1.24
C ASP A 279 -12.14 14.01 0.55
N PHE A 280 -11.90 13.74 -0.74
CA PHE A 280 -10.93 14.51 -1.52
C PHE A 280 -11.24 16.02 -1.52
N VAL A 281 -12.51 16.37 -1.74
CA VAL A 281 -12.95 17.78 -1.77
C VAL A 281 -12.90 18.42 -0.38
N LEU A 282 -13.26 17.66 0.65
CA LEU A 282 -13.30 18.13 2.04
C LEU A 282 -11.88 18.36 2.58
N PHE A 283 -11.05 17.33 2.52
CA PHE A 283 -9.72 17.33 3.16
C PHE A 283 -8.62 17.91 2.29
N LYS A 284 -8.84 18.03 0.97
CA LYS A 284 -7.89 18.61 0.01
C LYS A 284 -6.46 18.04 0.16
N PRO A 285 -6.27 16.72 0.03
CA PRO A 285 -4.95 16.13 0.21
C PRO A 285 -3.96 16.61 -0.85
N THR A 286 -2.68 16.62 -0.50
CA THR A 286 -1.57 16.91 -1.42
C THR A 286 -0.93 15.63 -1.94
N VAL A 287 -1.02 14.55 -1.15
CA VAL A 287 -0.48 13.23 -1.48
C VAL A 287 -1.57 12.18 -1.28
N PHE A 288 -1.63 11.24 -2.20
CA PHE A 288 -2.54 10.10 -2.14
C PHE A 288 -1.77 8.78 -2.16
N VAL A 289 -1.89 8.01 -1.08
CA VAL A 289 -1.32 6.66 -0.98
C VAL A 289 -2.39 5.67 -1.41
N ALA A 290 -2.09 4.86 -2.42
CA ALA A 290 -3.09 4.00 -3.03
C ALA A 290 -2.49 2.70 -3.59
N VAL A 291 -3.37 1.77 -3.91
CA VAL A 291 -3.06 0.54 -4.66
C VAL A 291 -3.57 0.64 -6.10
N PRO A 292 -3.00 -0.12 -7.05
CA PRO A 292 -3.35 -0.05 -8.47
C PRO A 292 -4.86 -0.14 -8.74
N VAL A 293 -5.53 -1.12 -8.16
CA VAL A 293 -6.99 -1.33 -8.34
C VAL A 293 -7.79 -0.06 -8.04
N LEU A 294 -7.44 0.67 -6.98
CA LEU A 294 -8.13 1.91 -6.62
C LEU A 294 -7.82 3.03 -7.63
N LEU A 295 -6.56 3.16 -8.03
CA LEU A 295 -6.14 4.18 -9.01
C LEU A 295 -6.76 3.93 -10.39
N GLU A 296 -6.73 2.70 -10.87
CA GLU A 296 -7.30 2.30 -12.16
C GLU A 296 -8.80 2.53 -12.20
N LYS A 297 -9.50 2.17 -11.11
CA LYS A 297 -10.94 2.44 -10.98
C LYS A 297 -11.26 3.94 -11.00
N LEU A 298 -10.52 4.75 -10.23
CA LEU A 298 -10.68 6.20 -10.24
C LEU A 298 -10.37 6.81 -11.62
N TYR A 299 -9.31 6.36 -12.25
CA TYR A 299 -8.94 6.78 -13.60
C TYR A 299 -10.03 6.43 -14.63
N SER A 300 -10.53 5.19 -14.61
CA SER A 300 -11.65 4.75 -15.46
C SER A 300 -12.90 5.62 -15.25
N MET A 301 -13.24 5.92 -13.99
CA MET A 301 -14.38 6.81 -13.68
C MET A 301 -14.19 8.21 -14.28
N ILE A 302 -12.98 8.77 -14.22
CA ILE A 302 -12.65 10.07 -14.83
C ILE A 302 -12.86 10.00 -16.34
N VAL A 303 -12.29 8.99 -17.02
CA VAL A 303 -12.38 8.81 -18.48
C VAL A 303 -13.84 8.58 -18.91
N LYS A 304 -14.59 7.73 -18.21
CA LYS A 304 -16.02 7.48 -18.46
C LYS A 304 -16.86 8.77 -18.29
N LYS A 305 -16.53 9.62 -17.31
CA LYS A 305 -17.20 10.92 -17.15
C LYS A 305 -16.99 11.83 -18.36
N TYR A 306 -15.77 11.90 -18.89
CA TYR A 306 -15.51 12.62 -20.15
C TYR A 306 -16.30 12.01 -21.32
N ALA A 307 -16.32 10.69 -21.45
CA ALA A 307 -17.02 10.01 -22.55
C ALA A 307 -18.53 10.30 -22.59
N LYS A 308 -19.16 10.51 -21.41
CA LYS A 308 -20.59 10.86 -21.27
C LYS A 308 -20.90 12.32 -21.62
N MET A 309 -19.90 13.20 -21.67
CA MET A 309 -20.09 14.61 -22.07
C MET A 309 -20.17 14.74 -23.60
N LYS A 310 -21.04 15.63 -24.11
CA LYS A 310 -21.10 15.91 -25.57
C LYS A 310 -19.74 16.42 -26.06
N GLY A 311 -19.10 15.68 -26.98
CA GLY A 311 -17.76 15.99 -27.46
C GLY A 311 -16.62 15.72 -26.46
N GLY A 312 -16.90 15.10 -25.30
CA GLY A 312 -15.94 14.95 -24.21
C GLY A 312 -14.73 14.10 -24.55
N LYS A 313 -14.86 13.07 -25.43
CA LYS A 313 -13.70 12.30 -25.94
C LYS A 313 -12.71 13.20 -26.68
N THR A 314 -13.22 14.12 -27.51
CA THR A 314 -12.41 15.11 -28.23
C THR A 314 -11.77 16.11 -27.26
N VAL A 315 -12.53 16.60 -26.27
CA VAL A 315 -12.00 17.48 -25.22
C VAL A 315 -10.85 16.82 -24.47
N LEU A 316 -11.01 15.58 -24.04
CA LEU A 316 -9.97 14.83 -23.35
C LEU A 316 -8.72 14.65 -24.23
N ALA A 317 -8.90 14.30 -25.51
CA ALA A 317 -7.79 14.14 -26.46
C ALA A 317 -7.02 15.47 -26.67
N VAL A 318 -7.74 16.59 -26.83
CA VAL A 318 -7.13 17.93 -26.94
C VAL A 318 -6.39 18.31 -25.68
N GLN A 319 -6.99 18.13 -24.50
CA GLN A 319 -6.35 18.42 -23.21
C GLN A 319 -5.09 17.59 -23.02
N ARG A 320 -5.10 16.29 -23.36
CA ARG A 320 -3.92 15.42 -23.34
C ARG A 320 -2.83 15.91 -24.31
N SER A 321 -3.19 16.36 -25.49
CA SER A 321 -2.24 16.92 -26.45
C SER A 321 -1.63 18.22 -25.94
N LEU A 322 -2.43 19.12 -25.37
CA LEU A 322 -1.95 20.36 -24.75
C LEU A 322 -1.05 20.07 -23.56
N SER A 323 -1.38 19.07 -22.74
CA SER A 323 -0.57 18.73 -21.57
C SER A 323 0.84 18.24 -21.93
N LYS A 324 1.04 17.64 -23.11
CA LYS A 324 2.36 17.25 -23.60
C LYS A 324 3.25 18.45 -23.96
N LEU A 325 2.65 19.60 -24.29
CA LEU A 325 3.39 20.83 -24.59
C LEU A 325 3.82 21.59 -23.34
N VAL A 326 3.39 21.14 -22.16
CA VAL A 326 3.63 21.83 -20.89
C VAL A 326 4.44 20.92 -19.97
N SER A 327 5.60 21.37 -19.50
CA SER A 327 6.47 20.63 -18.60
C SER A 327 5.98 20.64 -17.15
N LYS A 328 5.41 21.77 -16.68
CA LYS A 328 5.03 21.97 -15.28
C LYS A 328 3.74 21.23 -14.93
N GLY A 329 3.78 20.38 -13.90
CA GLY A 329 2.61 19.66 -13.41
C GLY A 329 1.46 20.58 -12.99
N GLU A 330 1.77 21.76 -12.39
CA GLU A 330 0.74 22.75 -12.03
C GLU A 330 -0.02 23.27 -13.25
N ALA A 331 0.69 23.58 -14.34
CA ALA A 331 0.05 24.04 -15.56
C ALA A 331 -0.80 22.92 -16.21
N ARG A 332 -0.36 21.65 -16.14
CA ARG A 332 -1.19 20.50 -16.56
C ARG A 332 -2.45 20.39 -15.71
N ARG A 333 -2.37 20.55 -14.37
CA ARG A 333 -3.55 20.55 -13.49
C ARG A 333 -4.53 21.67 -13.82
N LYS A 334 -4.06 22.83 -14.31
CA LYS A 334 -4.94 23.90 -14.81
C LYS A 334 -5.66 23.52 -16.11
N ILE A 335 -4.99 22.80 -17.02
CA ILE A 335 -5.63 22.25 -18.24
C ILE A 335 -6.75 21.26 -17.85
N PHE A 336 -6.51 20.44 -16.81
CA PHE A 336 -7.48 19.47 -16.28
C PHE A 336 -8.19 19.97 -15.02
N ALA A 337 -8.61 21.26 -15.00
CA ALA A 337 -9.17 21.90 -13.81
C ALA A 337 -10.33 21.13 -13.17
N THR A 338 -11.23 20.53 -13.98
CA THR A 338 -12.36 19.73 -13.48
C THR A 338 -11.90 18.47 -12.77
N VAL A 339 -10.90 17.77 -13.31
CA VAL A 339 -10.29 16.60 -12.67
C VAL A 339 -9.62 17.02 -11.38
N ASN A 340 -8.80 18.07 -11.44
CA ASN A 340 -8.09 18.57 -10.27
C ASN A 340 -9.06 18.97 -9.14
N ALA A 341 -10.15 19.69 -9.46
CA ALA A 341 -11.18 20.06 -8.49
C ALA A 341 -11.85 18.83 -7.86
N SER A 342 -12.14 17.78 -8.64
CA SER A 342 -12.73 16.54 -8.12
C SER A 342 -11.82 15.75 -7.19
N LEU A 343 -10.52 15.99 -7.25
CA LEU A 343 -9.49 15.44 -6.37
C LEU A 343 -9.00 16.46 -5.32
N GLY A 344 -9.84 17.43 -4.95
CA GLY A 344 -9.60 18.39 -3.87
C GLY A 344 -8.74 19.59 -4.23
N GLY A 345 -8.26 19.71 -5.47
CA GLY A 345 -7.55 20.88 -6.00
C GLY A 345 -6.08 21.03 -5.57
N ARG A 346 -5.62 20.28 -4.57
CA ARG A 346 -4.25 20.36 -4.03
C ARG A 346 -3.39 19.12 -4.30
N LEU A 347 -3.98 18.03 -4.80
CA LEU A 347 -3.25 16.80 -5.08
C LEU A 347 -2.12 17.07 -6.08
N ASN A 348 -0.93 16.56 -5.78
CA ASN A 348 0.23 16.69 -6.65
C ASN A 348 1.07 15.42 -6.78
N ARG A 349 0.95 14.49 -5.80
CA ARG A 349 1.69 13.23 -5.76
C ARG A 349 0.76 12.05 -5.47
N ILE A 350 1.06 10.93 -6.11
CA ILE A 350 0.41 9.64 -5.90
C ILE A 350 1.51 8.62 -5.60
N LEU A 351 1.40 7.95 -4.46
CA LEU A 351 2.27 6.85 -4.06
C LEU A 351 1.53 5.55 -4.32
N CYS A 352 2.05 4.69 -5.18
CA CYS A 352 1.43 3.43 -5.59
C CYS A 352 2.31 2.25 -5.20
N GLY A 353 1.73 1.27 -4.52
CA GLY A 353 2.43 0.07 -4.10
C GLY A 353 1.55 -1.16 -4.10
N ALA A 354 2.08 -2.27 -3.61
CA ALA A 354 1.44 -3.57 -3.42
C ALA A 354 1.17 -4.40 -4.70
N ALA A 355 1.09 -3.80 -5.88
CA ALA A 355 0.96 -4.49 -7.19
C ALA A 355 1.45 -3.57 -8.32
N ALA A 356 1.54 -4.10 -9.55
CA ALA A 356 1.88 -3.32 -10.73
C ALA A 356 0.71 -2.39 -11.12
N LEU A 357 1.02 -1.11 -11.39
CA LEU A 357 0.05 -0.14 -11.94
C LEU A 357 0.07 -0.20 -13.46
N SER A 358 -1.11 -0.19 -14.09
CA SER A 358 -1.19 -0.18 -15.55
C SER A 358 -0.55 1.09 -16.14
N PRO A 359 0.24 0.98 -17.24
CA PRO A 359 0.83 2.14 -17.92
C PRO A 359 -0.22 3.14 -18.36
N GLU A 360 -1.42 2.69 -18.73
CA GLU A 360 -2.50 3.60 -19.11
C GLU A 360 -2.88 4.53 -17.95
N ALA A 361 -3.13 3.98 -16.77
CA ALA A 361 -3.45 4.76 -15.58
C ALA A 361 -2.25 5.64 -15.16
N TYR A 362 -1.04 5.08 -15.16
CA TYR A 362 0.18 5.82 -14.86
C TYR A 362 0.32 7.07 -15.74
N HIS A 363 0.34 6.89 -17.06
CA HIS A 363 0.46 8.00 -18.02
C HIS A 363 -0.77 8.93 -17.99
N GLY A 364 -1.94 8.39 -17.66
CA GLY A 364 -3.15 9.15 -17.46
C GLY A 364 -2.99 10.18 -16.34
N TYR A 365 -2.57 9.74 -15.15
CA TYR A 365 -2.32 10.63 -14.02
C TYR A 365 -1.17 11.61 -14.27
N GLU A 366 -0.06 11.17 -14.89
CA GLU A 366 1.02 12.07 -15.30
C GLU A 366 0.53 13.15 -16.29
N SER A 367 -0.39 12.80 -17.22
CA SER A 367 -0.98 13.75 -18.16
C SER A 367 -1.86 14.79 -17.45
N PHE A 368 -2.53 14.41 -16.37
CA PHE A 368 -3.30 15.32 -15.52
C PHE A 368 -2.42 16.24 -14.65
N GLY A 369 -1.11 15.97 -14.58
CA GLY A 369 -0.14 16.76 -13.85
C GLY A 369 0.18 16.25 -12.45
N TYR A 370 -0.17 15.01 -12.13
CA TYR A 370 0.20 14.34 -10.89
C TYR A 370 1.49 13.54 -11.07
N ARG A 371 2.37 13.57 -10.09
CA ARG A 371 3.59 12.75 -10.07
C ARG A 371 3.27 11.39 -9.46
N VAL A 372 3.47 10.33 -10.23
CA VAL A 372 3.19 8.95 -9.76
C VAL A 372 4.50 8.28 -9.38
N TYR A 373 4.58 7.80 -8.15
CA TYR A 373 5.71 7.03 -7.61
C TYR A 373 5.25 5.59 -7.40
N VAL A 374 5.99 4.66 -7.94
CA VAL A 374 5.76 3.24 -7.74
C VAL A 374 6.81 2.70 -6.78
N GLY A 375 6.38 1.85 -5.84
CA GLY A 375 7.25 1.18 -4.89
C GLY A 375 6.95 -0.31 -4.79
N TYR A 376 7.98 -1.08 -4.44
CA TYR A 376 7.93 -2.51 -4.22
C TYR A 376 8.43 -2.86 -2.82
N GLY A 377 7.76 -3.84 -2.22
CA GLY A 377 8.16 -4.44 -0.98
C GLY A 377 7.12 -5.40 -0.41
N LEU A 378 7.40 -5.92 0.76
CA LEU A 378 6.60 -6.92 1.47
C LEU A 378 6.51 -6.55 2.95
N THR A 379 5.58 -7.14 3.69
CA THR A 379 5.51 -6.99 5.15
C THR A 379 6.84 -7.33 5.80
N GLU A 380 7.50 -8.38 5.32
CA GLU A 380 8.81 -8.87 5.76
C GLU A 380 9.96 -7.87 5.50
N THR A 381 9.71 -6.79 4.78
CA THR A 381 10.70 -5.73 4.46
C THR A 381 10.28 -4.34 4.92
N SER A 382 9.25 -4.18 5.76
CA SER A 382 8.84 -3.02 6.57
C SER A 382 8.33 -1.75 5.87
N PRO A 383 7.65 -1.71 4.73
CA PRO A 383 7.58 -2.71 3.69
C PRO A 383 8.53 -2.45 2.52
N VAL A 384 8.98 -1.18 2.26
CA VAL A 384 9.57 -0.76 0.99
C VAL A 384 11.04 -1.20 0.86
N CYS A 385 11.38 -1.76 -0.30
CA CYS A 385 12.78 -2.11 -0.65
C CYS A 385 13.29 -1.31 -1.83
N ILE A 386 12.43 -1.10 -2.82
CA ILE A 386 12.75 -0.48 -4.11
C ILE A 386 11.62 0.50 -4.41
N MET A 387 11.96 1.69 -4.89
CA MET A 387 10.96 2.69 -5.27
C MET A 387 11.51 3.71 -6.27
N HIS A 388 10.61 4.43 -6.91
CA HIS A 388 10.91 5.66 -7.60
C HIS A 388 11.39 6.74 -6.61
N HIS A 389 12.06 7.76 -7.12
CA HIS A 389 12.47 8.91 -6.33
C HIS A 389 12.19 10.22 -7.07
N ASP A 390 12.35 11.36 -6.41
CA ASP A 390 12.00 12.66 -6.98
C ASP A 390 12.73 12.98 -8.30
N GLY A 391 13.90 12.40 -8.53
CA GLY A 391 14.65 12.52 -9.78
C GLY A 391 14.32 11.48 -10.86
N TYR A 392 13.53 10.45 -10.57
CA TYR A 392 13.24 9.36 -11.50
C TYR A 392 11.88 8.69 -11.28
N ARG A 393 11.08 8.62 -12.33
CA ARG A 393 9.79 7.91 -12.36
C ARG A 393 9.57 7.25 -13.73
N SER A 394 8.96 6.09 -13.74
CA SER A 394 8.71 5.28 -14.94
C SER A 394 7.41 4.47 -14.80
N ALA A 395 6.76 4.17 -15.92
CA ALA A 395 5.65 3.22 -15.96
C ALA A 395 6.11 1.76 -16.06
N ASP A 396 7.39 1.52 -16.41
CA ASP A 396 7.89 0.22 -16.86
C ASP A 396 8.64 -0.54 -15.77
N ASP A 397 8.94 0.11 -14.65
CA ASP A 397 9.78 -0.43 -13.58
C ASP A 397 9.34 0.05 -12.19
N ILE A 398 9.99 -0.49 -11.16
CA ILE A 398 9.75 -0.14 -9.76
C ILE A 398 10.84 0.78 -9.17
N GLY A 399 11.76 1.28 -9.99
CA GLY A 399 12.82 2.20 -9.59
C GLY A 399 14.06 1.52 -9.02
N TYR A 400 14.64 2.14 -8.00
CA TYR A 400 15.93 1.80 -7.43
C TYR A 400 15.82 1.36 -5.97
N PRO A 401 16.75 0.54 -5.46
CA PRO A 401 16.81 0.19 -4.05
C PRO A 401 16.86 1.45 -3.16
N LEU A 402 16.24 1.36 -2.00
CA LEU A 402 16.36 2.40 -0.98
C LEU A 402 17.82 2.55 -0.53
N VAL A 403 18.18 3.73 -0.08
CA VAL A 403 19.50 3.97 0.50
C VAL A 403 19.68 3.09 1.73
N GLY A 404 20.79 2.34 1.81
CA GLY A 404 21.03 1.40 2.91
C GLY A 404 20.36 0.02 2.75
N VAL A 405 19.62 -0.20 1.65
CA VAL A 405 19.06 -1.51 1.30
C VAL A 405 19.84 -2.12 0.14
N ASN A 406 20.36 -3.32 0.34
CA ASN A 406 21.04 -4.07 -0.70
C ASN A 406 20.05 -5.02 -1.38
N VAL A 407 20.14 -5.09 -2.70
CA VAL A 407 19.28 -5.93 -3.54
C VAL A 407 20.15 -6.70 -4.53
N LYS A 408 19.85 -7.99 -4.73
CA LYS A 408 20.49 -8.80 -5.78
C LYS A 408 19.47 -9.69 -6.48
N ILE A 409 19.79 -10.05 -7.73
CA ILE A 409 19.08 -11.10 -8.47
C ILE A 409 19.88 -12.40 -8.29
N VAL A 410 19.23 -13.42 -7.77
CA VAL A 410 19.81 -14.72 -7.50
C VAL A 410 19.49 -15.66 -8.64
N ASP A 411 20.50 -16.41 -9.10
CA ASP A 411 20.42 -17.41 -10.16
C ASP A 411 19.69 -16.90 -11.41
N PRO A 412 20.15 -15.78 -12.03
CA PRO A 412 19.49 -15.21 -13.20
C PRO A 412 19.62 -16.14 -14.41
N ASN A 413 18.52 -16.27 -15.16
CA ASN A 413 18.52 -16.97 -16.45
C ASN A 413 19.16 -16.10 -17.56
N SER A 414 19.12 -16.58 -18.83
CA SER A 414 19.66 -15.86 -19.99
C SER A 414 19.07 -14.45 -20.21
N ASP A 415 17.85 -14.20 -19.71
CA ASP A 415 17.15 -12.92 -19.84
C ASP A 415 17.41 -12.00 -18.62
N GLY A 416 18.29 -12.42 -17.70
CA GLY A 416 18.62 -11.72 -16.48
C GLY A 416 17.54 -11.80 -15.39
N VAL A 417 16.56 -12.71 -15.52
CA VAL A 417 15.46 -12.91 -14.56
C VAL A 417 15.86 -13.96 -13.54
N GLY A 418 15.81 -13.61 -12.25
CA GLY A 418 16.08 -14.49 -11.14
C GLY A 418 15.32 -14.07 -9.89
N GLU A 419 15.51 -14.77 -8.79
CA GLU A 419 14.85 -14.43 -7.52
C GLU A 419 15.44 -13.14 -6.94
N LEU A 420 14.55 -12.24 -6.51
CA LEU A 420 14.94 -11.02 -5.83
C LEU A 420 15.27 -11.34 -4.37
N ALA A 421 16.47 -11.00 -3.93
CA ALA A 421 16.87 -11.10 -2.53
C ALA A 421 17.25 -9.72 -1.98
N VAL A 422 16.87 -9.45 -0.73
CA VAL A 422 17.00 -8.17 -0.05
C VAL A 422 17.80 -8.33 1.24
N LYS A 423 18.69 -7.37 1.52
CA LYS A 423 19.44 -7.30 2.79
C LYS A 423 19.51 -5.84 3.24
N GLY A 424 19.04 -5.58 4.45
CA GLY A 424 19.04 -4.23 5.03
C GLY A 424 18.42 -4.19 6.42
N PRO A 425 18.47 -3.04 7.07
CA PRO A 425 17.89 -2.87 8.40
C PRO A 425 16.35 -2.95 8.39
N ASN A 426 15.72 -2.89 7.23
CA ASN A 426 14.28 -3.03 7.02
C ASN A 426 13.80 -4.50 6.97
N VAL A 427 14.70 -5.48 6.95
CA VAL A 427 14.33 -6.90 6.92
C VAL A 427 13.86 -7.37 8.30
N MET A 428 12.76 -8.12 8.34
CA MET A 428 12.13 -8.65 9.54
C MET A 428 13.10 -9.45 10.43
N LEU A 429 12.75 -9.63 11.69
CA LEU A 429 13.45 -10.52 12.63
C LEU A 429 13.20 -12.00 12.30
N GLY A 430 12.08 -12.31 11.67
CA GLY A 430 11.66 -13.67 11.29
C GLY A 430 10.15 -13.86 11.46
N TYR A 431 9.71 -15.11 11.31
CA TYR A 431 8.31 -15.49 11.57
C TYR A 431 8.14 -15.95 13.03
N TYR A 432 7.11 -15.40 13.67
CA TYR A 432 6.78 -15.66 15.07
C TYR A 432 6.47 -17.14 15.29
N LYS A 433 7.09 -17.74 16.30
CA LYS A 433 6.99 -19.17 16.64
C LYS A 433 7.30 -20.14 15.46
N ASN A 434 7.93 -19.64 14.38
CA ASN A 434 8.22 -20.45 13.20
C ASN A 434 9.66 -20.26 12.68
N PRO A 435 10.67 -20.78 13.42
CA PRO A 435 12.08 -20.66 13.03
C PRO A 435 12.41 -21.41 11.73
N GLN A 436 11.69 -22.51 11.44
CA GLN A 436 11.88 -23.25 10.20
C GLN A 436 11.50 -22.41 8.98
N ALA A 437 10.31 -21.82 8.95
CA ALA A 437 9.90 -20.94 7.87
C ALA A 437 10.81 -19.70 7.76
N THR A 438 11.36 -19.22 8.88
CA THR A 438 12.36 -18.14 8.88
C THR A 438 13.64 -18.56 8.17
N ALA A 439 14.20 -19.73 8.49
CA ALA A 439 15.41 -20.27 7.87
C ALA A 439 15.25 -20.57 6.37
N GLU A 440 14.04 -20.87 5.92
CA GLU A 440 13.75 -21.05 4.49
C GLU A 440 13.90 -19.76 3.68
N VAL A 441 13.58 -18.60 4.28
CA VAL A 441 13.54 -17.30 3.56
C VAL A 441 14.68 -16.35 3.95
N ILE A 442 15.33 -16.53 5.11
CA ILE A 442 16.48 -15.71 5.52
C ILE A 442 17.74 -16.60 5.57
N ARG A 443 18.69 -16.31 4.67
CA ARG A 443 19.96 -17.05 4.55
C ARG A 443 21.12 -16.05 4.45
N ASP A 444 22.12 -16.17 5.29
CA ASP A 444 23.30 -15.28 5.34
C ASP A 444 22.94 -13.79 5.45
N GLY A 445 21.82 -13.48 6.13
CA GLY A 445 21.30 -12.14 6.30
C GLY A 445 20.59 -11.60 5.04
N TRP A 446 20.35 -12.40 4.00
CA TRP A 446 19.54 -12.09 2.85
C TRP A 446 18.15 -12.68 2.99
N PHE A 447 17.14 -11.85 2.83
CA PHE A 447 15.74 -12.27 2.71
C PHE A 447 15.44 -12.59 1.25
N TYR A 448 15.04 -13.80 0.96
CA TYR A 448 14.61 -14.30 -0.34
C TYR A 448 13.11 -14.08 -0.48
N THR A 449 12.74 -13.20 -1.40
CA THR A 449 11.36 -12.67 -1.47
C THR A 449 10.34 -13.63 -2.08
N GLY A 450 10.81 -14.63 -2.83
CA GLY A 450 9.97 -15.47 -3.67
C GLY A 450 9.41 -14.74 -4.91
N ASP A 451 9.82 -13.49 -5.13
CA ASP A 451 9.47 -12.72 -6.32
C ASP A 451 10.61 -12.77 -7.33
N LEU A 452 10.25 -12.91 -8.61
CA LEU A 452 11.20 -12.88 -9.71
C LEU A 452 11.32 -11.46 -10.26
N ALA A 453 12.55 -11.04 -10.46
CA ALA A 453 12.85 -9.71 -11.00
C ALA A 453 14.04 -9.73 -11.94
N LYS A 454 14.21 -8.64 -12.69
CA LYS A 454 15.42 -8.35 -13.43
C LYS A 454 15.88 -6.92 -13.20
N ARG A 455 17.19 -6.71 -13.30
CA ARG A 455 17.78 -5.37 -13.33
C ARG A 455 17.86 -4.90 -14.78
N LEU A 456 17.36 -3.69 -15.02
CA LEU A 456 17.38 -3.06 -16.34
C LEU A 456 18.74 -2.40 -16.64
N GLU A 457 18.99 -2.04 -17.89
CA GLU A 457 20.24 -1.39 -18.32
C GLU A 457 20.49 -0.05 -17.60
N ASN A 458 19.42 0.69 -17.30
CA ASN A 458 19.50 1.94 -16.52
C ASN A 458 19.74 1.71 -15.03
N GLY A 459 19.79 0.45 -14.57
CA GLY A 459 20.00 0.05 -13.18
C GLY A 459 18.75 -0.03 -12.32
N ALA A 460 17.57 0.35 -12.84
CA ALA A 460 16.28 0.13 -12.19
C ALA A 460 15.90 -1.35 -12.18
N TYR A 461 14.91 -1.72 -11.37
CA TYR A 461 14.42 -3.10 -11.26
C TYR A 461 13.00 -3.23 -11.81
N LYS A 462 12.71 -4.40 -12.39
CA LYS A 462 11.37 -4.76 -12.86
C LYS A 462 10.97 -6.09 -12.27
N ILE A 463 9.78 -6.16 -11.65
CA ILE A 463 9.18 -7.42 -11.18
C ILE A 463 8.62 -8.16 -12.39
N MET A 464 8.87 -9.47 -12.43
CA MET A 464 8.46 -10.36 -13.52
C MET A 464 7.35 -11.32 -13.12
N GLY A 465 7.17 -11.58 -11.80
CA GLY A 465 6.15 -12.47 -11.24
C GLY A 465 6.60 -13.14 -9.96
N ARG A 466 5.87 -14.15 -9.51
CA ARG A 466 6.20 -14.93 -8.31
C ARG A 466 6.67 -16.35 -8.65
N ILE A 467 7.65 -16.86 -7.90
CA ILE A 467 8.15 -18.22 -8.07
C ILE A 467 7.02 -19.24 -7.89
N LYS A 468 6.17 -19.05 -6.86
CA LYS A 468 5.06 -19.97 -6.55
C LYS A 468 3.89 -19.91 -7.55
N SER A 469 3.76 -18.80 -8.30
CA SER A 469 2.72 -18.65 -9.33
C SER A 469 3.18 -19.13 -10.70
N MET A 470 4.49 -19.32 -10.87
CA MET A 470 5.09 -19.67 -12.16
C MET A 470 4.57 -21.00 -12.68
N ILE A 471 4.09 -21.00 -13.92
CA ILE A 471 3.67 -22.20 -14.64
C ILE A 471 4.89 -22.81 -15.33
N VAL A 472 5.21 -24.05 -14.98
CA VAL A 472 6.27 -24.81 -15.64
C VAL A 472 5.61 -25.75 -16.66
N LEU A 473 5.92 -25.58 -17.92
CA LEU A 473 5.45 -26.43 -19.00
C LEU A 473 6.31 -27.69 -19.12
N GLU A 474 5.79 -28.75 -19.75
CA GLU A 474 6.52 -30.03 -19.92
C GLU A 474 7.89 -29.88 -20.62
N ASN A 475 8.02 -28.93 -21.53
CA ASN A 475 9.27 -28.62 -22.19
C ASN A 475 10.25 -27.79 -21.33
N GLY A 476 9.96 -27.64 -20.03
CA GLY A 476 10.77 -26.87 -19.07
C GLY A 476 10.65 -25.35 -19.21
N LYS A 477 9.87 -24.83 -20.16
CA LYS A 477 9.65 -23.39 -20.32
C LYS A 477 8.77 -22.86 -19.19
N LYS A 478 9.11 -21.67 -18.71
CA LYS A 478 8.46 -20.98 -17.61
C LYS A 478 7.54 -19.90 -18.15
N VAL A 479 6.30 -19.87 -17.66
CA VAL A 479 5.31 -18.83 -17.99
C VAL A 479 4.94 -18.10 -16.70
N PHE A 480 4.93 -16.78 -16.73
CA PHE A 480 4.54 -15.93 -15.61
C PHE A 480 3.09 -15.49 -15.79
N PRO A 481 2.17 -15.98 -14.98
CA PRO A 481 0.75 -15.67 -15.11
C PRO A 481 0.46 -14.17 -15.07
N GLU A 482 1.14 -13.46 -14.17
CA GLU A 482 0.94 -12.03 -13.95
C GLU A 482 1.23 -11.19 -15.21
N GLU A 483 2.16 -11.64 -16.06
CA GLU A 483 2.47 -10.99 -17.34
C GLU A 483 1.28 -11.07 -18.30
N ILE A 484 0.59 -12.20 -18.34
CA ILE A 484 -0.58 -12.43 -19.21
C ILE A 484 -1.81 -11.72 -18.63
N GLU A 485 -2.06 -11.85 -17.31
CA GLU A 485 -3.14 -11.19 -16.59
C GLU A 485 -3.08 -9.68 -16.79
N TYR A 486 -1.88 -9.12 -16.76
CA TYR A 486 -1.65 -7.71 -17.01
C TYR A 486 -2.30 -7.24 -18.33
N TYR A 487 -1.99 -7.90 -19.45
CA TYR A 487 -2.55 -7.55 -20.76
C TYR A 487 -4.03 -7.91 -20.92
N LEU A 488 -4.51 -8.96 -20.26
CA LEU A 488 -5.92 -9.29 -20.23
C LEU A 488 -6.73 -8.20 -19.53
N ASN A 489 -6.25 -7.75 -18.37
CA ASN A 489 -6.92 -6.74 -17.56
C ASN A 489 -6.85 -5.32 -18.16
N GLU A 490 -5.93 -5.04 -19.10
CA GLU A 490 -5.94 -3.80 -19.89
C GLU A 490 -7.12 -3.71 -20.86
N ASN A 491 -7.73 -4.84 -21.22
CA ASN A 491 -8.82 -4.84 -22.19
C ASN A 491 -10.15 -4.46 -21.50
N LYS A 492 -10.86 -3.50 -22.07
CA LYS A 492 -12.12 -2.96 -21.53
C LYS A 492 -13.20 -4.02 -21.30
N PHE A 493 -13.17 -5.15 -22.00
CA PHE A 493 -14.15 -6.23 -21.84
C PHE A 493 -13.82 -7.19 -20.69
N VAL A 494 -12.66 -7.02 -20.04
CA VAL A 494 -12.21 -7.83 -18.92
C VAL A 494 -12.28 -7.00 -17.65
N SER A 495 -13.09 -7.45 -16.68
CA SER A 495 -13.12 -6.85 -15.34
C SER A 495 -11.94 -7.33 -14.51
N GLU A 496 -11.66 -8.63 -14.58
CA GLU A 496 -10.55 -9.25 -13.87
C GLU A 496 -10.17 -10.60 -14.49
N SER A 497 -8.91 -10.99 -14.39
CA SER A 497 -8.43 -12.28 -14.90
C SER A 497 -7.51 -12.98 -13.89
N PHE A 498 -7.51 -14.30 -13.94
CA PHE A 498 -6.65 -15.19 -13.19
C PHE A 498 -6.07 -16.24 -14.14
N VAL A 499 -4.74 -16.27 -14.28
CA VAL A 499 -4.04 -17.21 -15.17
C VAL A 499 -3.29 -18.25 -14.33
N PHE A 500 -3.42 -19.52 -14.71
CA PHE A 500 -2.80 -20.65 -14.02
C PHE A 500 -2.51 -21.80 -14.97
N GLY A 501 -1.65 -22.73 -14.53
CA GLY A 501 -1.44 -23.99 -15.23
C GLY A 501 -2.50 -25.00 -14.82
N LYS A 502 -3.28 -25.50 -15.77
CA LYS A 502 -4.22 -26.62 -15.57
C LYS A 502 -3.71 -27.86 -16.25
N GLU A 503 -3.70 -28.99 -15.55
CA GLU A 503 -3.42 -30.26 -16.19
C GLU A 503 -4.59 -30.69 -17.08
N THR A 504 -4.30 -30.99 -18.33
CA THR A 504 -5.27 -31.44 -19.31
C THR A 504 -4.60 -32.48 -20.19
N ASP A 505 -5.14 -33.68 -20.23
CA ASP A 505 -4.63 -34.82 -21.02
C ASP A 505 -3.12 -35.12 -20.75
N GLY A 506 -2.71 -34.97 -19.49
CA GLY A 506 -1.33 -35.23 -19.05
C GLY A 506 -0.34 -34.10 -19.36
N ALA A 507 -0.81 -32.95 -19.84
CA ALA A 507 0.04 -31.80 -20.14
C ALA A 507 -0.42 -30.56 -19.34
N THR A 508 0.54 -29.75 -18.87
CA THR A 508 0.25 -28.44 -18.24
C THR A 508 -0.10 -27.41 -19.31
N VAL A 509 -1.34 -26.93 -19.27
CA VAL A 509 -1.90 -25.98 -20.23
C VAL A 509 -2.11 -24.62 -19.55
N VAL A 510 -1.63 -23.54 -20.19
CA VAL A 510 -1.90 -22.17 -19.73
C VAL A 510 -3.38 -21.89 -19.87
N THR A 511 -4.06 -21.70 -18.76
CA THR A 511 -5.51 -21.48 -18.67
C THR A 511 -5.78 -20.10 -18.08
N ALA A 512 -6.72 -19.36 -18.66
CA ALA A 512 -7.20 -18.07 -18.14
C ALA A 512 -8.65 -18.19 -17.67
N SER A 513 -8.90 -17.88 -16.40
CA SER A 513 -10.23 -17.67 -15.83
C SER A 513 -10.51 -16.17 -15.84
N ILE A 514 -11.59 -15.73 -16.50
CA ILE A 514 -11.87 -14.34 -16.83
C ILE A 514 -13.27 -13.95 -16.36
N ILE A 515 -13.35 -12.83 -15.66
CA ILE A 515 -14.61 -12.14 -15.33
C ILE A 515 -14.80 -11.03 -16.36
N PRO A 516 -15.83 -11.12 -17.24
CA PRO A 516 -16.14 -10.05 -18.19
C PRO A 516 -16.59 -8.77 -17.50
N ASP A 517 -16.23 -7.60 -18.05
CA ASP A 517 -16.83 -6.33 -17.64
C ASP A 517 -18.27 -6.25 -18.16
N LYS A 518 -19.22 -6.35 -17.24
CA LYS A 518 -20.64 -6.45 -17.58
C LYS A 518 -21.15 -5.22 -18.32
N GLU A 519 -20.70 -4.01 -17.93
CA GLU A 519 -21.16 -2.76 -18.55
C GLU A 519 -20.66 -2.67 -20.00
N GLU A 520 -19.38 -2.96 -20.25
CA GLU A 520 -18.77 -2.89 -21.56
C GLU A 520 -19.30 -3.99 -22.51
N ILE A 521 -19.52 -5.20 -21.96
CA ILE A 521 -20.14 -6.30 -22.72
C ILE A 521 -21.58 -5.94 -23.09
N ASP A 522 -22.40 -5.45 -22.14
CA ASP A 522 -23.79 -5.07 -22.41
C ASP A 522 -23.89 -3.92 -23.43
N GLU A 523 -22.95 -2.96 -23.38
CA GLU A 523 -22.87 -1.87 -24.36
C GLU A 523 -22.54 -2.39 -25.79
N GLU A 524 -21.66 -3.38 -25.89
CA GLU A 524 -21.31 -3.99 -27.17
C GLU A 524 -22.46 -4.85 -27.73
N LEU A 525 -23.11 -5.65 -26.86
CA LEU A 525 -24.23 -6.48 -27.25
C LEU A 525 -25.46 -5.67 -27.71
N LYS A 526 -25.73 -4.49 -27.14
CA LYS A 526 -26.81 -3.59 -27.57
C LYS A 526 -26.71 -3.15 -29.03
N LYS A 527 -25.51 -3.12 -29.59
CA LYS A 527 -25.29 -2.81 -31.01
C LYS A 527 -25.87 -3.85 -31.97
N SER A 528 -26.17 -5.03 -31.46
CA SER A 528 -26.64 -6.19 -32.23
C SER A 528 -28.16 -6.40 -32.16
N GLY A 529 -28.91 -5.53 -31.47
CA GLY A 529 -30.35 -5.64 -31.26
C GLY A 529 -30.74 -6.54 -30.09
N GLU A 530 -31.97 -6.99 -30.05
CA GLU A 530 -32.46 -7.91 -29.02
C GLU A 530 -31.84 -9.30 -29.24
N LEU A 531 -31.29 -9.87 -28.18
CA LEU A 531 -30.64 -11.17 -28.16
C LEU A 531 -31.25 -12.05 -27.09
N THR A 532 -31.41 -13.34 -27.38
CA THR A 532 -31.73 -14.35 -26.37
C THR A 532 -30.56 -14.53 -25.40
N ASP A 533 -30.82 -15.15 -24.24
CA ASP A 533 -29.79 -15.40 -23.24
C ASP A 533 -28.63 -16.27 -23.79
N GLU A 534 -28.97 -17.28 -24.61
CA GLU A 534 -28.00 -18.14 -25.27
C GLU A 534 -27.13 -17.37 -26.29
N GLU A 535 -27.73 -16.48 -27.09
CA GLU A 535 -27.02 -15.63 -28.02
C GLU A 535 -26.09 -14.63 -27.30
N ARG A 536 -26.56 -14.09 -26.17
CA ARG A 536 -25.73 -13.22 -25.30
C ARG A 536 -24.51 -13.95 -24.76
N GLU A 537 -24.70 -15.19 -24.27
CA GLU A 537 -23.60 -16.00 -23.74
C GLU A 537 -22.59 -16.35 -24.84
N ASN A 538 -23.07 -16.80 -26.01
CA ASN A 538 -22.22 -17.13 -27.16
C ASN A 538 -21.43 -15.91 -27.66
N ARG A 539 -22.04 -14.74 -27.74
CA ARG A 539 -21.36 -13.49 -28.14
C ARG A 539 -20.37 -13.02 -27.09
N THR A 540 -20.71 -13.08 -25.81
CA THR A 540 -19.76 -12.77 -24.72
C THR A 540 -18.54 -13.67 -24.82
N LYS A 541 -18.74 -14.97 -25.06
CA LYS A 541 -17.65 -15.93 -25.27
C LYS A 541 -16.80 -15.57 -26.48
N ALA A 542 -17.41 -15.17 -27.59
CA ALA A 542 -16.69 -14.74 -28.79
C ALA A 542 -15.85 -13.47 -28.54
N ILE A 543 -16.41 -12.48 -27.83
CA ILE A 543 -15.69 -11.25 -27.46
C ILE A 543 -14.46 -11.60 -26.60
N ILE A 544 -14.62 -12.37 -25.53
CA ILE A 544 -13.53 -12.75 -24.62
C ILE A 544 -12.48 -13.60 -25.36
N THR A 545 -12.90 -14.51 -26.25
CA THR A 545 -11.97 -15.30 -27.07
C THR A 545 -11.14 -14.40 -27.99
N SER A 546 -11.75 -13.36 -28.59
CA SER A 546 -11.04 -12.37 -29.39
C SER A 546 -10.00 -11.59 -28.58
N VAL A 547 -10.35 -11.19 -27.35
CA VAL A 547 -9.42 -10.51 -26.42
C VAL A 547 -8.23 -11.42 -26.11
N VAL A 548 -8.47 -12.68 -25.77
CA VAL A 548 -7.40 -13.65 -25.48
C VAL A 548 -6.52 -13.87 -26.71
N SER A 549 -7.10 -13.94 -27.91
CA SER A 549 -6.35 -14.08 -29.15
C SER A 549 -5.43 -12.89 -29.43
N GLU A 550 -5.92 -11.67 -29.20
CA GLU A 550 -5.11 -10.44 -29.29
C GLU A 550 -3.94 -10.46 -28.31
N VAL A 551 -4.21 -10.83 -27.05
CA VAL A 551 -3.18 -10.93 -26.01
C VAL A 551 -2.15 -12.02 -26.36
N ASN A 552 -2.60 -13.18 -26.82
CA ASN A 552 -1.71 -14.24 -27.29
C ASN A 552 -0.76 -13.79 -28.40
N GLY A 553 -1.21 -12.90 -29.28
CA GLY A 553 -0.38 -12.32 -30.34
C GLY A 553 0.79 -11.48 -29.85
N LYS A 554 0.77 -11.04 -28.58
CA LYS A 554 1.86 -10.27 -27.96
C LYS A 554 2.98 -11.16 -27.41
N PHE A 555 2.77 -12.47 -27.33
CA PHE A 555 3.67 -13.41 -26.67
C PHE A 555 4.21 -14.50 -27.60
N ALA A 556 5.30 -15.11 -27.19
CA ALA A 556 5.77 -16.34 -27.84
C ALA A 556 4.74 -17.48 -27.68
N ALA A 557 4.60 -18.33 -28.69
CA ALA A 557 3.56 -19.37 -28.76
C ALA A 557 3.44 -20.28 -27.51
N TYR A 558 4.53 -20.51 -26.78
CA TYR A 558 4.51 -21.34 -25.59
C TYR A 558 3.82 -20.65 -24.38
N LYS A 559 3.72 -19.32 -24.38
CA LYS A 559 3.03 -18.54 -23.34
C LYS A 559 1.53 -18.38 -23.64
N ALA A 560 1.08 -18.79 -24.82
CA ALA A 560 -0.29 -18.57 -25.25
C ALA A 560 -1.30 -19.26 -24.32
N VAL A 561 -2.33 -18.52 -23.92
CA VAL A 561 -3.52 -19.06 -23.24
C VAL A 561 -4.24 -20.00 -24.21
N LYS A 562 -4.37 -21.27 -23.83
CA LYS A 562 -4.99 -22.32 -24.64
C LYS A 562 -6.41 -22.67 -24.16
N LYS A 563 -6.71 -22.41 -22.88
CA LYS A 563 -8.02 -22.67 -22.30
C LYS A 563 -8.58 -21.42 -21.65
N ILE A 564 -9.86 -21.14 -21.91
CA ILE A 564 -10.56 -19.95 -21.37
C ILE A 564 -11.72 -20.45 -20.53
N ILE A 565 -11.83 -19.93 -19.31
CA ILE A 565 -12.97 -20.13 -18.39
C ILE A 565 -13.61 -18.77 -18.19
N ILE A 566 -14.89 -18.62 -18.51
CA ILE A 566 -15.65 -17.39 -18.28
C ILE A 566 -16.42 -17.52 -16.98
N ARG A 567 -16.15 -16.65 -16.02
CA ARG A 567 -16.78 -16.65 -14.70
C ARG A 567 -17.92 -15.64 -14.62
N LYS A 568 -18.91 -16.02 -13.83
CA LYS A 568 -20.05 -15.16 -13.45
C LYS A 568 -19.93 -14.66 -11.99
N SER A 569 -18.99 -15.20 -11.21
CA SER A 569 -18.73 -14.85 -9.79
C SER A 569 -17.35 -14.25 -9.60
N ASP A 570 -17.22 -13.39 -8.59
CA ASP A 570 -15.94 -12.79 -8.22
C ASP A 570 -14.92 -13.83 -7.74
N PHE A 571 -13.65 -13.53 -7.90
CA PHE A 571 -12.56 -14.31 -7.31
C PHE A 571 -12.52 -14.16 -5.79
N ILE A 572 -12.05 -15.20 -5.11
CA ILE A 572 -11.77 -15.16 -3.68
C ILE A 572 -10.54 -14.25 -3.48
N LYS A 573 -10.69 -13.23 -2.64
CA LYS A 573 -9.64 -12.21 -2.44
C LYS A 573 -9.24 -12.09 -0.99
N THR A 574 -8.03 -11.60 -0.80
CA THR A 574 -7.58 -11.08 0.50
C THR A 574 -8.25 -9.74 0.78
N THR A 575 -8.13 -9.25 2.01
CA THR A 575 -8.59 -7.92 2.43
C THR A 575 -7.88 -6.77 1.69
N THR A 576 -6.72 -7.04 1.08
CA THR A 576 -6.02 -6.14 0.14
C THR A 576 -6.48 -6.29 -1.31
N HIS A 577 -7.60 -6.97 -1.57
CA HIS A 577 -8.15 -7.24 -2.89
C HIS A 577 -7.23 -8.03 -3.84
N LYS A 578 -6.26 -8.81 -3.31
CA LYS A 578 -5.45 -9.73 -4.11
C LYS A 578 -6.15 -11.09 -4.21
N ILE A 579 -6.14 -11.67 -5.42
CA ILE A 579 -6.69 -13.01 -5.66
C ILE A 579 -5.93 -14.04 -4.82
N LYS A 580 -6.66 -14.88 -4.07
CA LYS A 580 -6.12 -16.02 -3.34
C LYS A 580 -5.85 -17.17 -4.32
N ARG A 581 -4.72 -17.09 -5.02
CA ARG A 581 -4.37 -17.93 -6.17
C ARG A 581 -4.49 -19.44 -5.91
N LEU A 582 -4.10 -19.92 -4.73
CA LEU A 582 -4.17 -21.34 -4.40
C LEU A 582 -5.63 -21.82 -4.23
N GLU A 583 -6.44 -21.02 -3.51
CA GLU A 583 -7.86 -21.34 -3.31
C GLU A 583 -8.63 -21.31 -4.63
N GLU A 584 -8.34 -20.32 -5.49
CA GLU A 584 -8.96 -20.21 -6.81
C GLU A 584 -8.50 -21.33 -7.74
N LYS A 585 -7.21 -21.68 -7.74
CA LYS A 585 -6.71 -22.79 -8.54
C LYS A 585 -7.41 -24.11 -8.16
N ASN A 586 -7.50 -24.44 -6.89
CA ASN A 586 -8.17 -25.65 -6.41
C ASN A 586 -9.65 -25.69 -6.85
N LYS A 587 -10.35 -24.55 -6.74
CA LYS A 587 -11.75 -24.43 -7.16
C LYS A 587 -11.97 -24.59 -8.67
N GLU A 588 -10.98 -24.23 -9.48
CA GLU A 588 -11.05 -24.38 -10.95
C GLU A 588 -10.60 -25.80 -11.43
N GLU A 589 -9.98 -26.57 -10.52
CA GLU A 589 -9.61 -27.96 -10.76
C GLU A 589 -10.73 -28.94 -10.41
N GLU A 590 -11.63 -28.57 -9.45
CA GLU A 590 -12.88 -29.28 -9.15
C GLU A 590 -13.94 -29.07 -10.23
#